data_cca443df3395a42313e949b7428743c4
#
_entry.id   cca443df3395a42313e949b7428743c4
#
_cell.length_a   1.000
_cell.length_b   1.000
_cell.length_c   1.000
_cell.angle_alpha   90.00
_cell.angle_beta   90.00
_cell.angle_gamma   90.00
#
_symmetry.space_group_name_H-M   'P 1'
#
loop_
_entity.id
_entity.type
_entity.pdbx_description
1 polymer ?
#
loop_
_entity_poly.entity_id
_entity_poly.type
_entity_poly.pdbx_seq_one_letter_code
_entity_poly.pdbx_strand_id
1 'polypeptide(L)' 'MSLDTEAVSDVRDAVHAAARRARIAARTLGTLTTTVKDRALHAAADAVLA' A
#
# COMPACT_ATOMS: atom_id res chain seq x y z
N MET A 1 -35.86 17.71 5.38
CA MET A 1 -35.57 16.27 5.31
C MET A 1 -34.15 15.99 5.80
N SER A 2 -34.04 15.23 6.83
CA SER A 2 -32.74 14.90 7.36
C SER A 2 -32.16 13.71 6.60
N LEU A 3 -30.83 13.71 6.41
CA LEU A 3 -30.15 12.56 5.90
C LEU A 3 -30.26 11.43 6.92
N ASP A 4 -30.41 10.22 6.42
CA ASP A 4 -30.42 9.05 7.28
C ASP A 4 -29.03 8.92 7.92
N THR A 5 -28.98 8.99 9.25
CA THR A 5 -27.74 8.87 10.00
C THR A 5 -27.04 7.55 9.72
N GLU A 6 -27.82 6.47 9.55
CA GLU A 6 -27.25 5.16 9.23
C GLU A 6 -26.57 5.17 7.87
N ALA A 7 -27.20 5.78 6.84
CA ALA A 7 -26.61 5.86 5.51
C ALA A 7 -25.31 6.67 5.52
N VAL A 8 -25.28 7.79 6.27
CA VAL A 8 -24.07 8.60 6.41
C VAL A 8 -22.97 7.81 7.11
N SER A 9 -23.32 7.07 8.16
CA SER A 9 -22.39 6.22 8.89
C SER A 9 -21.82 5.11 8.01
N ASP A 10 -22.67 4.48 7.19
CA ASP A 10 -22.25 3.42 6.27
C ASP A 10 -21.29 3.94 5.22
N VAL A 11 -21.54 5.13 4.68
CA VAL A 11 -20.64 5.77 3.72
C VAL A 11 -19.29 6.07 4.36
N ARG A 12 -19.30 6.61 5.57
CA ARG A 12 -18.08 6.90 6.31
C ARG A 12 -17.27 5.65 6.54
N ASP A 13 -17.90 4.56 6.98
CA ASP A 13 -17.24 3.30 7.23
C ASP A 13 -16.63 2.73 5.95
N ALA A 14 -17.34 2.82 4.84
CA ALA A 14 -16.85 2.36 3.54
C ALA A 14 -15.60 3.15 3.10
N VAL A 15 -15.63 4.47 3.27
CA VAL A 15 -14.50 5.34 2.94
C VAL A 15 -13.29 5.02 3.83
N HIS A 16 -13.50 4.84 5.13
CA HIS A 16 -12.43 4.48 6.06
C HIS A 16 -11.82 3.12 5.71
N ALA A 17 -12.65 2.14 5.37
CA ALA A 17 -12.17 0.81 4.97
C ALA A 17 -11.36 0.89 3.68
N ALA A 18 -11.82 1.65 2.70
CA ALA A 18 -11.10 1.83 1.44
C ALA A 18 -9.75 2.53 1.67
N ALA A 19 -9.71 3.56 2.50
CA ALA A 19 -8.48 4.27 2.84
C ALA A 19 -7.47 3.36 3.54
N ARG A 20 -7.95 2.49 4.43
CA ARG A 20 -7.10 1.54 5.13
C ARG A 20 -6.49 0.53 4.15
N ARG A 21 -7.30 -0.01 3.24
CA ARG A 21 -6.81 -0.92 2.20
C ARG A 21 -5.76 -0.25 1.31
N ALA A 22 -5.99 1.02 0.95
CA ALA A 22 -5.06 1.78 0.14
C ALA A 22 -3.70 1.95 0.85
N ARG A 23 -3.72 2.24 2.15
CA ARG A 23 -2.49 2.37 2.93
C ARG A 23 -1.73 1.06 3.04
N ILE A 24 -2.44 -0.05 3.23
CA ILE A 24 -1.81 -1.37 3.29
C ILE A 24 -1.18 -1.72 1.94
N ALA A 25 -1.90 -1.47 0.85
CA ALA A 25 -1.39 -1.72 -0.50
C ALA A 25 -0.15 -0.87 -0.80
N ALA A 26 -0.15 0.40 -0.39
CA ALA A 26 1.00 1.29 -0.58
C ALA A 26 2.22 0.80 0.19
N ARG A 27 2.05 0.32 1.41
CA ARG A 27 3.15 -0.26 2.21
C ARG A 27 3.70 -1.52 1.56
N THR A 28 2.83 -2.40 1.12
CA THR A 28 3.23 -3.64 0.45
C THR A 28 4.03 -3.34 -0.81
N LEU A 29 3.55 -2.39 -1.61
CA LEU A 29 4.23 -1.97 -2.84
C LEU A 29 5.61 -1.38 -2.53
N GLY A 30 5.70 -0.56 -1.48
CA GLY A 30 6.97 0.01 -1.04
C GLY A 30 7.98 -1.06 -0.61
N THR A 31 7.53 -2.07 0.12
CA THR A 31 8.36 -3.18 0.53
C THR A 31 8.86 -3.99 -0.67
N LEU A 32 7.98 -4.26 -1.63
CA LEU A 32 8.36 -4.97 -2.85
C LEU A 32 9.40 -4.19 -3.65
N THR A 33 9.22 -2.87 -3.77
CA THR A 33 10.16 -2.00 -4.49
C THR A 33 11.53 -2.02 -3.82
N THR A 34 11.59 -1.96 -2.51
CA THR A 34 12.86 -2.04 -1.76
C THR A 34 13.55 -3.39 -1.99
N THR A 35 12.80 -4.48 -1.94
CA THR A 35 13.33 -5.82 -2.18
C THR A 35 13.91 -5.94 -3.58
N VAL A 36 13.22 -5.40 -4.59
CA VAL A 36 13.71 -5.43 -5.98
C VAL A 36 14.99 -4.62 -6.11
N LYS A 37 15.06 -3.44 -5.51
CA LYS A 37 16.27 -2.61 -5.54
C LYS A 37 17.45 -3.31 -4.88
N ASP A 38 17.24 -3.89 -3.72
CA ASP A 38 18.29 -4.61 -2.99
C ASP A 38 18.81 -5.78 -3.81
N ARG A 39 17.92 -6.55 -4.42
CA ARG A 39 18.29 -7.68 -5.27
C ARG A 39 19.10 -7.22 -6.46
N ALA A 40 18.70 -6.13 -7.10
CA ALA A 40 19.42 -5.57 -8.23
C ALA A 40 20.82 -5.09 -7.83
N LEU A 41 20.95 -4.45 -6.68
CA LEU A 41 22.24 -3.99 -6.17
C LEU A 41 23.17 -5.15 -5.84
N HIS A 42 22.64 -6.19 -5.22
CA HIS A 42 23.42 -7.41 -4.94
C HIS A 42 23.87 -8.09 -6.21
N ALA A 43 23.01 -8.20 -7.21
CA ALA A 43 23.38 -8.80 -8.49
C ALA A 43 24.47 -7.99 -9.19
N ALA A 44 24.38 -6.66 -9.16
CA ALA A 44 25.40 -5.79 -9.74
C ALA A 44 26.73 -5.93 -9.02
N ALA A 45 26.72 -6.00 -7.69
CA ALA A 45 27.92 -6.18 -6.89
C ALA A 45 28.58 -7.53 -7.19
N ASP A 46 27.80 -8.59 -7.29
CA ASP A 46 28.30 -9.92 -7.64
C ASP A 46 28.96 -9.93 -9.02
N ALA A 47 28.37 -9.24 -9.98
CA ALA A 47 28.91 -9.16 -11.33
C ALA A 47 30.26 -8.42 -11.35
N VAL A 48 30.43 -7.40 -10.51
CA VAL A 48 31.70 -6.66 -10.42
C VAL A 48 32.78 -7.50 -9.75
N LEU A 49 32.41 -8.30 -8.75
CA LEU A 49 33.36 -9.11 -7.98
C LEU A 49 33.68 -10.45 -8.62
N ALA A 50 32.90 -10.85 -9.59
CA ALA A 50 33.10 -12.16 -10.27
C ALA A 50 34.32 -12.21 -11.16
#